data_277c597b65f7b4293d11bf65d8589e47
#
_entry.id   277c597b65f7b4293d11bf65d8589e47
#
_cell.length_a   1.000
_cell.length_b   1.000
_cell.length_c   1.000
_cell.angle_alpha   90.00
_cell.angle_beta   90.00
_cell.angle_gamma   90.00
#
_symmetry.space_group_name_H-M   'P 1'
#
loop_
_entity.id
_entity.type
_entity.pdbx_description
1 polymer ?
#
loop_
_entity_poly.entity_id
_entity_poly.type
_entity_poly.pdbx_seq_one_letter_code
_entity_poly.pdbx_strand_id
1 'polypeptide(L)'
;MSDKTVLNQLLDQINVDTIWERASHICDTWPDRLPGTPGAKEYAEYVADYYRETGLDDVKIHVGMGLLKNPGPADVRLRIGGQEEKLECNANAQCGDTPVGGFSGELVYVGPGGEDDYDGVDAKGKVILTELSYAPPRSEKMRLGMVHGAIAMVIMNWGPETSTSVPYGTSKSVWGNPTPEDEHFMYETIPVFSISKAEGVRLRKLLEAGEKIDVFMNYQQKQGWDPLYLPSGTVKAPDNQSGEFILVAGHMDSWPVGASDNAAGNATAICTLRRTPFSRQ
;
A
#
# COMPACT_ATOMS: atom_id res chain seq x y z
N MET A 1 20.23 -38.83 -7.68
CA MET A 1 19.89 -37.93 -8.83
C MET A 1 20.78 -36.71 -8.75
N SER A 2 21.29 -36.16 -9.87
CA SER A 2 22.07 -34.93 -9.80
C SER A 2 21.16 -33.75 -9.50
N ASP A 3 21.64 -32.71 -8.79
CA ASP A 3 20.88 -31.51 -8.45
C ASP A 3 20.24 -30.85 -9.68
N LYS A 4 20.90 -30.91 -10.86
CA LYS A 4 20.35 -30.44 -12.12
C LYS A 4 19.10 -31.22 -12.57
N THR A 5 19.01 -32.50 -12.28
CA THR A 5 17.85 -33.34 -12.66
C THR A 5 16.63 -32.98 -11.83
N VAL A 6 16.80 -32.74 -10.52
CA VAL A 6 15.72 -32.31 -9.63
C VAL A 6 15.22 -30.91 -10.00
N LEU A 7 16.13 -29.97 -10.25
CA LEU A 7 15.76 -28.62 -10.67
C LEU A 7 14.95 -28.64 -11.97
N ASN A 8 15.39 -29.36 -12.98
CA ASN A 8 14.65 -29.46 -14.24
C ASN A 8 13.26 -30.05 -14.03
N GLN A 9 13.13 -31.11 -13.22
CA GLN A 9 11.82 -31.68 -12.89
C GLN A 9 10.89 -30.69 -12.18
N LEU A 10 11.43 -29.80 -11.35
CA LEU A 10 10.65 -28.73 -10.70
C LEU A 10 10.24 -27.66 -11.72
N LEU A 11 11.18 -27.23 -12.58
CA LEU A 11 10.90 -26.23 -13.61
C LEU A 11 9.84 -26.69 -14.61
N ASP A 12 9.88 -27.98 -15.01
CA ASP A 12 8.91 -28.58 -15.93
C ASP A 12 7.47 -28.61 -15.36
N GLN A 13 7.31 -28.45 -14.05
CA GLN A 13 6.00 -28.39 -13.39
C GLN A 13 5.42 -26.98 -13.30
N ILE A 14 6.20 -25.96 -13.61
CA ILE A 14 5.73 -24.58 -13.61
C ILE A 14 4.91 -24.33 -14.86
N ASN A 15 3.63 -24.00 -14.66
CA ASN A 15 2.73 -23.62 -15.75
C ASN A 15 2.41 -22.12 -15.64
N VAL A 16 2.98 -21.34 -16.54
CA VAL A 16 2.82 -19.89 -16.57
C VAL A 16 1.38 -19.47 -16.85
N ASP A 17 0.67 -20.21 -17.73
CA ASP A 17 -0.72 -19.93 -18.06
C ASP A 17 -1.61 -20.09 -16.82
N THR A 18 -1.40 -21.15 -16.04
CA THR A 18 -2.13 -21.37 -14.78
C THR A 18 -1.84 -20.26 -13.77
N ILE A 19 -0.60 -19.78 -13.69
CA ILE A 19 -0.25 -18.65 -12.80
C ILE A 19 -0.96 -17.37 -13.25
N TRP A 20 -0.96 -17.11 -14.56
CA TRP A 20 -1.63 -15.96 -15.15
C TRP A 20 -3.16 -15.98 -14.92
N GLU A 21 -3.80 -17.11 -15.22
CA GLU A 21 -5.23 -17.30 -14.97
C GLU A 21 -5.59 -17.07 -13.51
N ARG A 22 -4.76 -17.55 -12.59
CA ARG A 22 -4.96 -17.37 -11.16
C ARG A 22 -4.79 -15.91 -10.74
N ALA A 23 -3.75 -15.23 -11.21
CA ALA A 23 -3.53 -13.82 -10.93
C ALA A 23 -4.70 -12.97 -11.45
N SER A 24 -5.19 -13.25 -12.67
CA SER A 24 -6.35 -12.59 -13.25
C SER A 24 -7.61 -12.85 -12.43
N HIS A 25 -7.85 -14.09 -12.03
CA HIS A 25 -9.00 -14.46 -11.19
C HIS A 25 -8.99 -13.71 -9.86
N ILE A 26 -7.83 -13.59 -9.20
CA ILE A 26 -7.68 -12.83 -7.95
C ILE A 26 -8.03 -11.35 -8.16
N CYS A 27 -7.54 -10.75 -9.25
CA CYS A 27 -7.80 -9.35 -9.56
C CYS A 27 -9.27 -9.07 -9.91
N ASP A 28 -9.88 -9.97 -10.66
CA ASP A 28 -11.26 -9.80 -11.16
C ASP A 28 -12.29 -10.06 -10.05
N THR A 29 -12.00 -11.03 -9.16
CA THR A 29 -12.96 -11.43 -8.12
C THR A 29 -12.86 -10.55 -6.88
N TRP A 30 -11.63 -10.20 -6.46
CA TRP A 30 -11.38 -9.38 -5.28
C TRP A 30 -10.48 -8.17 -5.61
N PRO A 31 -10.99 -7.20 -6.41
CA PRO A 31 -10.20 -6.04 -6.80
C PRO A 31 -9.79 -5.17 -5.60
N ASP A 32 -10.61 -5.14 -4.56
CA ASP A 32 -10.31 -4.48 -3.28
C ASP A 32 -10.04 -5.53 -2.20
N ARG A 33 -8.77 -5.66 -1.83
CA ARG A 33 -8.29 -6.59 -0.79
C ARG A 33 -7.63 -5.86 0.36
N LEU A 34 -8.01 -4.60 0.58
CA LEU A 34 -7.52 -3.87 1.76
C LEU A 34 -7.96 -4.57 3.05
N PRO A 35 -7.11 -4.64 4.06
CA PRO A 35 -7.49 -5.17 5.36
C PRO A 35 -8.76 -4.50 5.91
N GLY A 36 -9.66 -5.28 6.52
CA GLY A 36 -10.95 -4.78 7.01
C GLY A 36 -12.04 -4.67 5.95
N THR A 37 -11.77 -5.05 4.70
CA THR A 37 -12.79 -5.17 3.65
C THR A 37 -13.33 -6.61 3.55
N PRO A 38 -14.56 -6.80 3.05
CA PRO A 38 -15.07 -8.14 2.77
C PRO A 38 -14.17 -8.92 1.80
N GLY A 39 -13.63 -8.26 0.76
CA GLY A 39 -12.75 -8.88 -0.23
C GLY A 39 -11.47 -9.47 0.37
N ALA A 40 -10.90 -8.84 1.40
CA ALA A 40 -9.74 -9.39 2.11
C ALA A 40 -10.05 -10.72 2.82
N LYS A 41 -11.23 -10.82 3.45
CA LYS A 41 -11.69 -12.04 4.11
C LYS A 41 -11.97 -13.16 3.10
N GLU A 42 -12.78 -12.86 2.09
CA GLU A 42 -13.17 -13.83 1.06
C GLU A 42 -11.93 -14.37 0.31
N TYR A 43 -10.97 -13.49 0.02
CA TYR A 43 -9.73 -13.91 -0.59
C TYR A 43 -8.90 -14.84 0.33
N ALA A 44 -8.85 -14.59 1.63
CA ALA A 44 -8.18 -15.48 2.58
C ALA A 44 -8.87 -16.86 2.66
N GLU A 45 -10.19 -16.90 2.62
CA GLU A 45 -10.98 -18.13 2.57
C GLU A 45 -10.69 -18.91 1.28
N TYR A 46 -10.69 -18.24 0.12
CA TYR A 46 -10.32 -18.84 -1.16
C TYR A 46 -8.92 -19.45 -1.15
N VAL A 47 -7.92 -18.77 -0.60
CA VAL A 47 -6.55 -19.30 -0.52
C VAL A 47 -6.50 -20.53 0.39
N ALA A 48 -7.19 -20.50 1.53
CA ALA A 48 -7.24 -21.66 2.42
C ALA A 48 -7.93 -22.87 1.79
N ASP A 49 -9.01 -22.65 1.03
CA ASP A 49 -9.70 -23.72 0.31
C ASP A 49 -8.81 -24.31 -0.80
N TYR A 50 -8.12 -23.45 -1.54
CA TYR A 50 -7.15 -23.92 -2.53
C TYR A 50 -6.02 -24.76 -1.90
N TYR A 51 -5.51 -24.37 -0.74
CA TYR A 51 -4.51 -25.16 -0.02
C TYR A 51 -5.04 -26.56 0.36
N ARG A 52 -6.32 -26.66 0.78
CA ARG A 52 -6.97 -27.94 1.07
C ARG A 52 -7.12 -28.80 -0.19
N GLU A 53 -7.60 -28.23 -1.28
CA GLU A 53 -7.78 -28.88 -2.58
C GLU A 53 -6.46 -29.41 -3.15
N THR A 54 -5.37 -28.68 -2.96
CA THR A 54 -4.03 -29.08 -3.41
C THR A 54 -3.30 -30.01 -2.46
N GLY A 55 -3.94 -30.40 -1.35
CA GLY A 55 -3.47 -31.43 -0.43
C GLY A 55 -2.41 -30.96 0.55
N LEU A 56 -2.38 -29.64 0.90
CA LEU A 56 -1.52 -29.15 1.98
C LEU A 56 -2.03 -29.65 3.33
N ASP A 57 -1.08 -29.92 4.22
CA ASP A 57 -1.35 -30.29 5.62
C ASP A 57 -1.57 -29.03 6.49
N ASP A 58 -2.25 -29.19 7.61
CA ASP A 58 -2.42 -28.19 8.68
C ASP A 58 -2.95 -26.83 8.19
N VAL A 59 -3.86 -26.84 7.20
CA VAL A 59 -4.42 -25.60 6.64
C VAL A 59 -5.25 -24.86 7.68
N LYS A 60 -4.91 -23.58 7.91
CA LYS A 60 -5.55 -22.70 8.89
C LYS A 60 -5.68 -21.31 8.34
N ILE A 61 -6.67 -20.56 8.84
CA ILE A 61 -6.72 -19.10 8.74
C ILE A 61 -6.44 -18.56 10.14
N HIS A 62 -5.30 -17.89 10.28
CA HIS A 62 -4.99 -17.16 11.51
C HIS A 62 -5.72 -15.84 11.48
N VAL A 63 -6.27 -15.43 12.61
CA VAL A 63 -6.98 -14.15 12.73
C VAL A 63 -6.30 -13.33 13.81
N GLY A 64 -5.84 -12.15 13.40
CA GLY A 64 -5.32 -11.12 14.30
C GLY A 64 -6.20 -9.88 14.22
N MET A 65 -6.04 -8.95 15.16
CA MET A 65 -6.70 -7.63 15.09
C MET A 65 -5.67 -6.58 14.69
N GLY A 66 -6.03 -5.73 13.75
CA GLY A 66 -5.21 -4.60 13.32
C GLY A 66 -5.96 -3.28 13.46
N LEU A 67 -5.25 -2.24 13.89
CA LEU A 67 -5.77 -0.89 13.85
C LEU A 67 -5.64 -0.35 12.43
N LEU A 68 -6.76 -0.12 11.78
CA LEU A 68 -6.86 0.28 10.37
C LEU A 68 -7.42 1.70 10.23
N LYS A 69 -6.89 2.43 9.27
CA LYS A 69 -7.45 3.68 8.75
C LYS A 69 -7.45 3.59 7.22
N ASN A 70 -8.55 3.09 6.68
CA ASN A 70 -8.71 2.91 5.24
C ASN A 70 -9.22 4.20 4.59
N PRO A 71 -8.66 4.60 3.41
CA PRO A 71 -9.04 5.84 2.77
C PRO A 71 -10.52 5.82 2.35
N GLY A 72 -11.17 6.95 2.58
CA GLY A 72 -12.50 7.26 2.09
C GLY A 72 -12.46 8.21 0.88
N PRO A 73 -13.63 8.68 0.42
CA PRO A 73 -13.70 9.72 -0.59
C PRO A 73 -13.01 11.00 -0.13
N ALA A 74 -12.25 11.62 -1.04
CA ALA A 74 -11.58 12.89 -0.82
C ALA A 74 -12.13 13.96 -1.77
N ASP A 75 -12.36 15.18 -1.26
CA ASP A 75 -12.62 16.38 -2.05
C ASP A 75 -11.42 17.32 -1.89
N VAL A 76 -10.58 17.37 -2.90
CA VAL A 76 -9.39 18.23 -2.92
C VAL A 76 -9.47 19.15 -4.14
N ARG A 77 -9.31 20.45 -3.89
CA ARG A 77 -9.43 21.49 -4.91
C ARG A 77 -8.27 22.47 -4.81
N LEU A 78 -7.84 22.96 -5.95
CA LEU A 78 -6.83 24.00 -6.06
C LEU A 78 -7.49 25.31 -6.43
N ARG A 79 -6.99 26.42 -5.89
CA ARG A 79 -7.32 27.77 -6.35
C ARG A 79 -6.05 28.44 -6.84
N ILE A 80 -6.00 28.74 -8.15
CA ILE A 80 -4.85 29.30 -8.85
C ILE A 80 -5.33 30.50 -9.65
N GLY A 81 -4.73 31.69 -9.44
CA GLY A 81 -5.15 32.90 -10.14
C GLY A 81 -6.63 33.24 -9.99
N GLY A 82 -7.28 32.83 -8.88
CA GLY A 82 -8.70 33.04 -8.60
C GLY A 82 -9.64 32.00 -9.24
N GLN A 83 -9.11 31.06 -10.01
CA GLN A 83 -9.90 29.95 -10.58
C GLN A 83 -9.77 28.71 -9.68
N GLU A 84 -10.89 27.98 -9.54
CA GLU A 84 -10.94 26.72 -8.81
C GLU A 84 -10.93 25.54 -9.77
N GLU A 85 -10.12 24.54 -9.47
CA GLU A 85 -10.04 23.27 -10.21
C GLU A 85 -9.97 22.08 -9.24
N LYS A 86 -10.54 20.94 -9.63
CA LYS A 86 -10.45 19.70 -8.84
C LYS A 86 -9.07 19.08 -9.02
N LEU A 87 -8.44 18.68 -7.91
CA LEU A 87 -7.19 17.92 -7.93
C LEU A 87 -7.51 16.42 -7.98
N GLU A 88 -7.03 15.74 -9.02
CA GLU A 88 -7.06 14.29 -9.09
C GLU A 88 -6.01 13.70 -8.14
N CYS A 89 -6.46 13.01 -7.10
CA CYS A 89 -5.59 12.47 -6.06
C CYS A 89 -6.16 11.20 -5.43
N ASN A 90 -5.27 10.40 -4.83
CA ASN A 90 -5.64 9.33 -3.90
C ASN A 90 -5.21 9.72 -2.50
N ALA A 91 -6.12 9.62 -1.53
CA ALA A 91 -5.76 9.78 -0.15
C ALA A 91 -4.90 8.59 0.34
N ASN A 92 -3.87 8.87 1.12
CA ASN A 92 -3.06 7.81 1.71
C ASN A 92 -3.80 7.20 2.91
N ALA A 93 -3.68 5.89 3.06
CA ALA A 93 -4.15 5.21 4.26
C ALA A 93 -3.28 5.56 5.47
N GLN A 94 -3.83 5.38 6.66
CA GLN A 94 -3.12 5.46 7.94
C GLN A 94 -2.52 6.85 8.26
N CYS A 95 -3.02 7.91 7.62
CA CYS A 95 -2.66 9.30 7.94
C CYS A 95 -3.78 10.03 8.70
N GLY A 96 -3.63 11.33 8.95
CA GLY A 96 -4.65 12.16 9.60
C GLY A 96 -5.87 12.42 8.74
N ASP A 97 -6.97 12.77 9.38
CA ASP A 97 -8.18 13.30 8.76
C ASP A 97 -8.13 14.82 8.68
N THR A 98 -8.93 15.42 7.82
CA THR A 98 -9.22 16.84 7.92
C THR A 98 -10.25 17.08 9.04
N PRO A 99 -10.37 18.31 9.58
CA PRO A 99 -11.57 18.69 10.33
C PRO A 99 -12.84 18.46 9.50
N VAL A 100 -13.96 18.23 10.17
CA VAL A 100 -15.27 18.13 9.49
C VAL A 100 -15.56 19.42 8.73
N GLY A 101 -15.85 19.29 7.43
CA GLY A 101 -16.03 20.42 6.52
C GLY A 101 -14.74 20.86 5.82
N GLY A 102 -13.62 20.25 6.13
CA GLY A 102 -12.34 20.52 5.48
C GLY A 102 -11.63 21.78 5.97
N PHE A 103 -10.53 22.10 5.33
CA PHE A 103 -9.77 23.35 5.52
C PHE A 103 -9.08 23.75 4.21
N SER A 104 -8.54 24.97 4.19
CA SER A 104 -7.68 25.45 3.11
C SER A 104 -6.32 25.88 3.65
N GLY A 105 -5.28 25.72 2.83
CA GLY A 105 -3.94 26.18 3.10
C GLY A 105 -3.16 26.50 1.84
N GLU A 106 -2.22 27.43 1.96
CA GLU A 106 -1.28 27.76 0.86
C GLU A 106 -0.36 26.57 0.58
N LEU A 107 -0.13 26.25 -0.68
CA LEU A 107 0.78 25.19 -1.12
C LEU A 107 2.21 25.73 -1.19
N VAL A 108 3.16 24.99 -0.60
CA VAL A 108 4.60 25.25 -0.70
C VAL A 108 5.35 23.99 -1.11
N TYR A 109 6.40 24.14 -1.92
CA TYR A 109 7.19 23.02 -2.37
C TYR A 109 8.41 22.82 -1.46
N VAL A 110 8.63 21.57 -1.03
CA VAL A 110 9.72 21.16 -0.12
C VAL A 110 10.60 20.06 -0.72
N GLY A 111 10.65 19.94 -2.05
CA GLY A 111 11.53 18.97 -2.70
C GLY A 111 11.25 17.52 -2.28
N PRO A 112 12.29 16.70 -2.09
CA PRO A 112 12.17 15.34 -1.59
C PRO A 112 11.57 15.21 -0.18
N GLY A 113 11.55 16.29 0.61
CA GLY A 113 10.95 16.34 1.95
C GLY A 113 11.79 15.68 3.04
N GLY A 114 13.13 15.72 2.90
CA GLY A 114 14.09 15.45 3.96
C GLY A 114 14.29 16.67 4.85
N GLU A 115 15.05 16.53 5.93
CA GLU A 115 15.27 17.62 6.91
C GLU A 115 15.83 18.89 6.25
N ASP A 116 16.90 18.73 5.45
CA ASP A 116 17.57 19.86 4.79
C ASP A 116 16.72 20.52 3.68
N ASP A 117 15.68 19.84 3.19
CA ASP A 117 14.77 20.37 2.15
C ASP A 117 13.84 21.46 2.72
N TYR A 118 13.75 21.59 4.02
CA TYR A 118 12.97 22.65 4.68
C TYR A 118 13.76 23.95 4.91
N ASP A 119 15.07 23.96 4.62
CA ASP A 119 15.89 25.16 4.77
C ASP A 119 15.37 26.32 3.91
N GLY A 120 14.98 27.41 4.57
CA GLY A 120 14.40 28.58 3.92
C GLY A 120 12.93 28.44 3.47
N VAL A 121 12.28 27.31 3.76
CA VAL A 121 10.86 27.10 3.44
C VAL A 121 10.00 27.33 4.69
N ASP A 122 9.07 28.29 4.62
CA ASP A 122 8.05 28.47 5.66
C ASP A 122 6.88 27.50 5.41
N ALA A 123 6.91 26.35 6.07
CA ALA A 123 5.87 25.32 5.99
C ALA A 123 4.77 25.47 7.05
N LYS A 124 4.95 26.38 8.03
CA LYS A 124 4.02 26.50 9.17
C LYS A 124 2.62 26.94 8.73
N GLY A 125 1.63 26.12 9.06
CA GLY A 125 0.22 26.37 8.71
C GLY A 125 -0.09 26.19 7.21
N LYS A 126 0.83 25.59 6.45
CA LYS A 126 0.70 25.41 5.00
C LYS A 126 0.56 23.95 4.61
N VAL A 127 0.16 23.72 3.38
CA VAL A 127 0.17 22.41 2.71
C VAL A 127 1.51 22.24 2.01
N ILE A 128 2.22 21.16 2.26
CA ILE A 128 3.49 20.90 1.59
C ILE A 128 3.29 20.01 0.35
N LEU A 129 3.96 20.38 -0.75
CA LEU A 129 4.15 19.54 -1.92
C LEU A 129 5.52 18.89 -1.85
N THR A 130 5.58 17.57 -1.88
CA THR A 130 6.83 16.81 -1.84
C THR A 130 6.87 15.75 -2.95
N GLU A 131 8.03 15.14 -3.16
CA GLU A 131 8.24 14.11 -4.17
C GLU A 131 8.31 12.70 -3.57
N LEU A 132 7.69 11.72 -4.23
CA LEU A 132 7.96 10.32 -3.93
C LEU A 132 9.39 10.00 -4.40
N SER A 133 10.24 9.62 -3.46
CA SER A 133 11.67 9.38 -3.66
C SER A 133 12.12 8.21 -2.78
N TYR A 134 13.36 7.76 -2.97
CA TYR A 134 13.94 6.67 -2.18
C TYR A 134 14.11 7.00 -0.70
N ALA A 135 14.33 8.28 -0.37
CA ALA A 135 14.49 8.74 1.01
C ALA A 135 14.06 10.21 1.14
N PRO A 136 13.44 10.55 2.28
CA PRO A 136 12.90 9.66 3.30
C PRO A 136 11.62 8.94 2.85
N PRO A 137 11.16 7.88 3.54
CA PRO A 137 9.87 7.23 3.25
C PRO A 137 8.69 8.14 3.56
N ARG A 138 7.50 7.85 3.00
CA ARG A 138 6.28 8.68 3.15
C ARG A 138 5.97 9.06 4.60
N SER A 139 6.09 8.11 5.52
CA SER A 139 5.82 8.33 6.95
C SER A 139 6.78 9.37 7.55
N GLU A 140 8.05 9.30 7.17
CA GLU A 140 9.05 10.25 7.65
C GLU A 140 8.87 11.62 7.02
N LYS A 141 8.54 11.72 5.74
CA LYS A 141 8.14 12.99 5.10
C LYS A 141 6.97 13.65 5.84
N MET A 142 5.95 12.85 6.20
CA MET A 142 4.81 13.33 6.97
C MET A 142 5.24 13.83 8.35
N ARG A 143 6.08 13.09 9.07
CA ARG A 143 6.62 13.47 10.39
C ARG A 143 7.41 14.78 10.31
N LEU A 144 8.31 14.89 9.33
CA LEU A 144 9.09 16.11 9.11
C LEU A 144 8.17 17.30 8.76
N GLY A 145 7.19 17.10 7.88
CA GLY A 145 6.18 18.12 7.61
C GLY A 145 5.48 18.61 8.90
N MET A 146 5.10 17.70 9.79
CA MET A 146 4.49 18.04 11.09
C MET A 146 5.46 18.79 12.00
N VAL A 147 6.74 18.40 12.05
CA VAL A 147 7.79 19.10 12.83
C VAL A 147 7.94 20.54 12.35
N HIS A 148 7.88 20.78 11.05
CA HIS A 148 7.94 22.12 10.46
C HIS A 148 6.57 22.83 10.44
N GLY A 149 5.54 22.25 11.06
CA GLY A 149 4.23 22.86 11.26
C GLY A 149 3.31 22.84 10.05
N ALA A 150 3.56 22.00 9.07
CA ALA A 150 2.64 21.78 7.95
C ALA A 150 1.31 21.18 8.44
N ILE A 151 0.21 21.53 7.76
CA ILE A 151 -1.14 21.08 8.11
C ILE A 151 -1.65 19.95 7.21
N ALA A 152 -1.01 19.72 6.07
CA ALA A 152 -1.25 18.60 5.16
C ALA A 152 -0.06 18.37 4.22
N MET A 153 -0.04 17.23 3.56
CA MET A 153 0.99 16.89 2.60
C MET A 153 0.38 16.35 1.29
N VAL A 154 0.93 16.82 0.17
CA VAL A 154 0.67 16.28 -1.17
C VAL A 154 1.97 15.69 -1.69
N ILE A 155 1.94 14.43 -2.13
CA ILE A 155 3.11 13.72 -2.66
C ILE A 155 2.93 13.48 -4.13
N MET A 156 3.79 14.06 -4.99
CA MET A 156 3.81 13.72 -6.40
C MET A 156 4.49 12.36 -6.61
N ASN A 157 3.94 11.58 -7.55
CA ASN A 157 4.49 10.28 -7.92
C ASN A 157 5.91 10.39 -8.50
N TRP A 158 6.62 9.28 -8.54
CA TRP A 158 7.89 9.16 -9.24
C TRP A 158 7.67 8.83 -10.73
N GLY A 159 8.76 8.71 -11.50
CA GLY A 159 8.74 8.33 -12.90
C GLY A 159 8.86 9.51 -13.85
N PRO A 160 8.54 9.32 -15.14
CA PRO A 160 8.59 10.37 -16.13
C PRO A 160 7.68 11.55 -15.80
N GLU A 161 8.10 12.78 -16.10
CA GLU A 161 7.32 14.00 -15.83
C GLU A 161 5.94 14.03 -16.53
N THR A 162 5.76 13.19 -17.54
CA THR A 162 4.49 13.05 -18.28
C THR A 162 3.56 11.97 -17.71
N SER A 163 3.97 11.25 -16.65
CA SER A 163 3.15 10.19 -16.07
C SER A 163 1.92 10.76 -15.36
N THR A 164 0.74 10.32 -15.76
CA THR A 164 -0.55 10.69 -15.19
C THR A 164 -1.05 9.69 -14.13
N SER A 165 -0.28 8.65 -13.83
CA SER A 165 -0.65 7.64 -12.83
C SER A 165 -0.63 8.23 -11.42
N VAL A 166 -1.77 8.16 -10.74
CA VAL A 166 -1.91 8.57 -9.34
C VAL A 166 -1.73 7.34 -8.45
N PRO A 167 -0.68 7.28 -7.62
CA PRO A 167 -0.43 6.11 -6.81
C PRO A 167 -1.33 6.07 -5.58
N TYR A 168 -1.63 4.87 -5.12
CA TYR A 168 -2.07 4.64 -3.75
C TYR A 168 -0.87 4.62 -2.80
N GLY A 169 -1.12 4.82 -1.51
CA GLY A 169 -0.04 4.79 -0.54
C GLY A 169 -0.52 4.74 0.91
N THR A 170 0.43 4.48 1.78
CA THR A 170 0.26 4.48 3.23
C THR A 170 1.27 5.43 3.85
N SER A 171 0.81 6.26 4.78
CA SER A 171 1.65 7.19 5.56
C SER A 171 1.46 6.92 7.05
N LYS A 172 1.80 5.69 7.46
CA LYS A 172 1.62 5.23 8.83
C LYS A 172 2.69 5.81 9.76
N SER A 173 2.30 6.41 10.86
CA SER A 173 3.21 7.06 11.82
C SER A 173 4.01 6.07 12.68
N VAL A 174 3.53 4.85 12.85
CA VAL A 174 4.17 3.80 13.63
C VAL A 174 4.32 2.51 12.85
N TRP A 175 5.41 1.77 13.06
CA TRP A 175 5.59 0.44 12.52
C TRP A 175 4.85 -0.60 13.36
N GLY A 176 4.32 -1.60 12.69
CA GLY A 176 3.57 -2.66 13.34
C GLY A 176 2.16 -2.22 13.74
N ASN A 177 1.61 -2.93 14.70
CA ASN A 177 0.27 -2.67 15.22
C ASN A 177 0.40 -2.00 16.59
N PRO A 178 -0.14 -0.79 16.79
CA PRO A 178 -0.07 -0.12 18.09
C PRO A 178 -0.88 -0.90 19.13
N THR A 179 -0.59 -0.65 20.40
CA THR A 179 -1.46 -1.08 21.49
C THR A 179 -2.66 -0.12 21.62
N PRO A 180 -3.75 -0.51 22.31
CA PRO A 180 -4.86 0.40 22.56
C PRO A 180 -4.44 1.71 23.26
N GLU A 181 -3.38 1.66 24.08
CA GLU A 181 -2.85 2.83 24.78
C GLU A 181 -2.12 3.79 23.82
N ASP A 182 -1.50 3.26 22.77
CA ASP A 182 -0.68 4.00 21.81
C ASP A 182 -1.43 4.33 20.50
N GLU A 183 -2.69 3.91 20.35
CA GLU A 183 -3.45 4.07 19.10
C GLU A 183 -3.60 5.54 18.69
N HIS A 184 -3.61 6.47 19.65
CA HIS A 184 -3.74 7.90 19.39
C HIS A 184 -2.61 8.44 18.48
N PHE A 185 -1.39 7.89 18.55
CA PHE A 185 -0.29 8.28 17.67
C PHE A 185 -0.57 8.04 16.19
N MET A 186 -1.50 7.16 15.85
CA MET A 186 -1.94 6.94 14.46
C MET A 186 -2.90 8.01 13.98
N TYR A 187 -3.59 8.69 14.90
CA TYR A 187 -4.63 9.65 14.59
C TYR A 187 -4.15 11.09 14.60
N GLU A 188 -3.16 11.40 15.43
CA GLU A 188 -2.58 12.72 15.61
C GLU A 188 -1.55 13.04 14.52
N THR A 189 -1.95 12.86 13.24
CA THR A 189 -1.10 13.16 12.09
C THR A 189 -1.84 14.02 11.08
N ILE A 190 -1.12 14.55 10.09
CA ILE A 190 -1.71 15.37 9.02
C ILE A 190 -2.25 14.49 7.87
N PRO A 191 -3.28 14.95 7.15
CA PRO A 191 -3.76 14.27 5.95
C PRO A 191 -2.71 14.30 4.84
N VAL A 192 -2.63 13.18 4.09
CA VAL A 192 -1.66 12.98 3.02
C VAL A 192 -2.38 12.51 1.76
N PHE A 193 -2.05 13.15 0.63
CA PHE A 193 -2.61 12.81 -0.67
C PHE A 193 -1.50 12.55 -1.68
N SER A 194 -1.69 11.54 -2.52
CA SER A 194 -0.82 11.25 -3.64
C SER A 194 -1.43 11.79 -4.93
N ILE A 195 -0.58 12.40 -5.77
CA ILE A 195 -0.94 12.92 -7.10
C ILE A 195 -0.02 12.35 -8.18
N SER A 196 -0.38 12.52 -9.43
CA SER A 196 0.46 12.10 -10.54
C SER A 196 1.77 12.91 -10.60
N LYS A 197 2.79 12.35 -11.27
CA LYS A 197 4.05 13.09 -11.50
C LYS A 197 3.81 14.32 -12.38
N ALA A 198 3.01 14.19 -13.44
CA ALA A 198 2.70 15.29 -14.35
C ALA A 198 2.06 16.47 -13.60
N GLU A 199 1.08 16.19 -12.75
CA GLU A 199 0.40 17.21 -11.96
C GLU A 199 1.33 17.85 -10.95
N GLY A 200 2.12 17.05 -10.22
CA GLY A 200 3.10 17.57 -9.26
C GLY A 200 4.14 18.49 -9.91
N VAL A 201 4.63 18.12 -11.11
CA VAL A 201 5.55 18.97 -11.90
C VAL A 201 4.87 20.27 -12.34
N ARG A 202 3.59 20.21 -12.74
CA ARG A 202 2.81 21.41 -13.07
C ARG A 202 2.75 22.37 -11.88
N LEU A 203 2.36 21.86 -10.71
CA LEU A 203 2.25 22.65 -9.49
C LEU A 203 3.60 23.22 -9.06
N ARG A 204 4.65 22.41 -9.09
CA ARG A 204 6.01 22.86 -8.80
C ARG A 204 6.43 24.04 -9.67
N LYS A 205 6.24 23.94 -11.00
CA LYS A 205 6.59 25.02 -11.94
C LYS A 205 5.82 26.32 -11.68
N LEU A 206 4.55 26.22 -11.30
CA LEU A 206 3.75 27.40 -10.93
C LEU A 206 4.29 28.06 -9.64
N LEU A 207 4.62 27.26 -8.63
CA LEU A 207 5.22 27.76 -7.38
C LEU A 207 6.60 28.41 -7.63
N GLU A 208 7.44 27.78 -8.46
CA GLU A 208 8.74 28.34 -8.88
C GLU A 208 8.60 29.65 -9.66
N ALA A 209 7.50 29.83 -10.40
CA ALA A 209 7.16 31.07 -11.08
C ALA A 209 6.57 32.16 -10.16
N GLY A 210 6.38 31.85 -8.88
CA GLY A 210 5.85 32.76 -7.87
C GLY A 210 4.31 32.82 -7.79
N GLU A 211 3.63 31.89 -8.47
CA GLU A 211 2.17 31.76 -8.37
C GLU A 211 1.77 31.29 -6.96
N LYS A 212 0.68 31.86 -6.42
CA LYS A 212 0.09 31.42 -5.18
C LYS A 212 -0.98 30.37 -5.46
N ILE A 213 -0.89 29.26 -4.79
CA ILE A 213 -1.83 28.13 -4.90
C ILE A 213 -2.42 27.87 -3.53
N ASP A 214 -3.73 28.03 -3.38
CA ASP A 214 -4.46 27.57 -2.19
C ASP A 214 -5.04 26.18 -2.46
N VAL A 215 -4.93 25.29 -1.49
CA VAL A 215 -5.49 23.93 -1.56
C VAL A 215 -6.59 23.80 -0.53
N PHE A 216 -7.81 23.49 -0.99
CA PHE A 216 -8.90 23.05 -0.12
C PHE A 216 -8.86 21.53 -0.03
N MET A 217 -9.05 20.99 1.18
CA MET A 217 -9.08 19.56 1.45
C MET A 217 -10.24 19.21 2.39
N ASN A 218 -11.03 18.19 2.01
CA ASN A 218 -12.05 17.61 2.88
C ASN A 218 -11.97 16.08 2.75
N TYR A 219 -11.58 15.40 3.83
CA TYR A 219 -11.27 13.99 3.83
C TYR A 219 -11.48 13.36 5.20
N GLN A 220 -12.15 12.21 5.20
CA GLN A 220 -12.34 11.39 6.39
C GLN A 220 -12.05 9.93 6.05
N GLN A 221 -11.42 9.21 6.97
CA GLN A 221 -11.12 7.79 6.85
C GLN A 221 -12.05 6.96 7.74
N LYS A 222 -12.36 5.76 7.26
CA LYS A 222 -12.93 4.75 8.13
C LYS A 222 -11.80 4.19 9.00
N GLN A 223 -11.95 4.29 10.31
CA GLN A 223 -10.94 3.81 11.27
C GLN A 223 -11.54 2.84 12.28
N GLY A 224 -10.72 1.93 12.77
CA GLY A 224 -11.09 0.98 13.83
C GLY A 224 -10.19 -0.25 13.86
N TRP A 225 -10.44 -1.06 14.87
CA TRP A 225 -9.83 -2.38 15.00
C TRP A 225 -10.63 -3.38 14.18
N ASP A 226 -10.01 -3.93 13.14
CA ASP A 226 -10.62 -4.91 12.24
C ASP A 226 -9.79 -6.20 12.18
N PRO A 227 -10.43 -7.35 11.89
CA PRO A 227 -9.72 -8.61 11.77
C PRO A 227 -8.82 -8.65 10.53
N LEU A 228 -7.63 -9.19 10.72
CA LEU A 228 -6.65 -9.50 9.69
C LEU A 228 -6.60 -11.02 9.50
N TYR A 229 -6.70 -11.49 8.28
CA TYR A 229 -6.77 -12.91 7.94
C TYR A 229 -5.48 -13.35 7.26
N LEU A 230 -4.84 -14.40 7.81
CA LEU A 230 -3.62 -14.99 7.27
C LEU A 230 -3.81 -16.50 7.06
N PRO A 231 -4.08 -16.97 5.85
CA PRO A 231 -4.11 -18.38 5.55
C PRO A 231 -2.70 -18.98 5.55
N SER A 232 -2.57 -20.16 6.08
CA SER A 232 -1.34 -20.95 6.05
C SER A 232 -1.63 -22.41 5.76
N GLY A 233 -0.64 -23.07 5.17
CA GLY A 233 -0.67 -24.52 4.94
C GLY A 233 0.77 -25.05 4.93
N THR A 234 0.93 -26.34 5.17
CA THR A 234 2.23 -26.98 5.26
C THR A 234 2.34 -28.13 4.26
N VAL A 235 3.48 -28.26 3.62
CA VAL A 235 3.87 -29.50 2.92
C VAL A 235 4.87 -30.21 3.80
N LYS A 236 4.45 -31.32 4.42
CA LYS A 236 5.32 -32.10 5.33
C LYS A 236 6.29 -32.96 4.51
N ALA A 237 7.58 -32.81 4.79
CA ALA A 237 8.58 -33.75 4.30
C ALA A 237 8.44 -35.08 5.02
N PRO A 238 8.51 -36.23 4.31
CA PRO A 238 8.32 -37.56 4.95
C PRO A 238 9.30 -37.87 6.09
N ASP A 239 10.51 -37.39 5.97
CA ASP A 239 11.63 -37.74 6.86
C ASP A 239 12.35 -36.47 7.39
N ASN A 240 11.59 -35.42 7.76
CA ASN A 240 12.19 -34.22 8.32
C ASN A 240 12.74 -34.47 9.75
N GLN A 241 14.00 -34.82 9.84
CA GLN A 241 14.71 -35.03 11.12
C GLN A 241 15.43 -33.76 11.62
N SER A 242 15.66 -32.78 10.76
CA SER A 242 16.37 -31.53 11.14
C SER A 242 15.48 -30.54 11.88
N GLY A 243 14.16 -30.62 11.68
CA GLY A 243 13.22 -29.60 12.15
C GLY A 243 13.27 -28.28 11.34
N GLU A 244 14.09 -28.22 10.31
CA GLU A 244 14.17 -27.06 9.41
C GLU A 244 12.98 -27.00 8.46
N PHE A 245 12.63 -25.80 8.02
CA PHE A 245 11.58 -25.59 7.03
C PHE A 245 11.93 -24.46 6.08
N ILE A 246 11.29 -24.45 4.92
CA ILE A 246 11.34 -23.34 3.96
C ILE A 246 10.04 -22.58 4.09
N LEU A 247 10.11 -21.29 4.41
CA LEU A 247 8.95 -20.42 4.45
C LEU A 247 8.79 -19.75 3.08
N VAL A 248 7.62 -19.96 2.46
CA VAL A 248 7.17 -19.22 1.29
C VAL A 248 6.04 -18.29 1.75
N ALA A 249 6.23 -16.99 1.63
CA ALA A 249 5.28 -15.99 2.11
C ALA A 249 5.05 -14.90 1.06
N GLY A 250 3.84 -14.34 1.07
CA GLY A 250 3.47 -13.18 0.28
C GLY A 250 2.36 -12.43 1.00
N HIS A 251 2.37 -11.09 0.96
CA HIS A 251 1.27 -10.33 1.52
C HIS A 251 0.02 -10.45 0.63
N MET A 252 -1.15 -10.45 1.26
CA MET A 252 -2.43 -10.70 0.59
C MET A 252 -3.20 -9.44 0.28
N ASP A 253 -2.97 -8.40 1.09
CA ASP A 253 -3.61 -7.11 0.92
C ASP A 253 -3.16 -6.42 -0.37
N SER A 254 -4.04 -5.60 -0.90
CA SER A 254 -3.77 -4.86 -2.13
C SER A 254 -4.66 -3.64 -2.26
N TRP A 255 -4.09 -2.60 -2.86
CA TRP A 255 -4.86 -1.55 -3.49
C TRP A 255 -5.60 -2.08 -4.73
N PRO A 256 -6.71 -1.47 -5.16
CA PRO A 256 -7.38 -1.81 -6.41
C PRO A 256 -6.44 -1.59 -7.63
N VAL A 257 -6.21 -2.51 -8.53
CA VAL A 257 -6.59 -3.94 -8.59
C VAL A 257 -5.47 -4.83 -8.02
N GLY A 258 -4.26 -4.31 -7.84
CA GLY A 258 -3.12 -4.95 -7.23
C GLY A 258 -2.59 -6.17 -7.97
N ALA A 259 -2.48 -6.08 -9.31
CA ALA A 259 -2.02 -7.20 -10.13
C ALA A 259 -0.57 -7.58 -9.84
N SER A 260 0.35 -6.61 -9.88
CA SER A 260 1.76 -6.82 -9.56
C SER A 260 2.06 -6.80 -8.06
N ASP A 261 1.19 -6.13 -7.28
CA ASP A 261 1.34 -5.93 -5.84
C ASP A 261 0.02 -6.33 -5.10
N ASN A 262 -0.23 -7.61 -4.77
CA ASN A 262 0.70 -8.73 -4.95
C ASN A 262 -0.03 -9.97 -5.51
N ALA A 263 -1.06 -9.82 -6.37
CA ALA A 263 -1.80 -10.96 -6.93
C ALA A 263 -0.88 -11.91 -7.71
N ALA A 264 0.07 -11.38 -8.52
CA ALA A 264 1.01 -12.19 -9.28
C ALA A 264 1.96 -12.99 -8.36
N GLY A 265 2.50 -12.37 -7.30
CA GLY A 265 3.33 -13.06 -6.31
C GLY A 265 2.58 -14.16 -5.59
N ASN A 266 1.35 -13.89 -5.16
CA ASN A 266 0.50 -14.87 -4.50
C ASN A 266 0.10 -16.01 -5.46
N ALA A 267 -0.29 -15.71 -6.70
CA ALA A 267 -0.59 -16.74 -7.70
C ALA A 267 0.61 -17.65 -7.95
N THR A 268 1.82 -17.09 -8.02
CA THR A 268 3.06 -17.87 -8.16
C THR A 268 3.27 -18.77 -6.95
N ALA A 269 3.18 -18.23 -5.73
CA ALA A 269 3.35 -19.00 -4.50
C ALA A 269 2.32 -20.14 -4.39
N ILE A 270 1.04 -19.84 -4.62
CA ILE A 270 -0.04 -20.80 -4.54
C ILE A 270 0.12 -21.90 -5.59
N CYS A 271 0.45 -21.58 -6.84
CA CYS A 271 0.58 -22.55 -7.92
C CYS A 271 1.82 -23.46 -7.79
N THR A 272 2.86 -23.01 -7.06
CA THR A 272 4.05 -23.82 -6.82
C THR A 272 3.92 -24.74 -5.61
N LEU A 273 3.04 -24.42 -4.67
CA LEU A 273 2.77 -25.22 -3.46
C LEU A 273 1.75 -26.31 -3.76
N ARG A 274 2.17 -27.37 -4.45
CA ARG A 274 1.36 -28.57 -4.69
C ARG A 274 2.03 -29.78 -4.08
N ARG A 275 1.26 -30.64 -3.43
CA ARG A 275 1.69 -31.98 -3.10
C ARG A 275 1.65 -32.81 -4.37
N THR A 276 2.70 -32.76 -5.20
CA THR A 276 2.83 -33.74 -6.29
C THR A 276 3.01 -35.11 -5.66
N PRO A 277 2.24 -36.12 -6.08
CA PRO A 277 2.57 -37.49 -5.71
C PRO A 277 3.91 -37.82 -6.36
N PHE A 278 5.01 -37.69 -5.62
CA PHE A 278 6.24 -38.37 -6.01
C PHE A 278 5.89 -39.85 -6.02
N SER A 279 5.63 -40.39 -7.19
CA SER A 279 5.61 -41.83 -7.38
C SER A 279 7.00 -42.33 -6.99
N ARG A 280 7.07 -43.00 -5.86
CA ARG A 280 8.25 -43.81 -5.53
C ARG A 280 8.41 -44.83 -6.64
N GLN A 281 9.39 -44.63 -7.53
CA GLN A 281 9.95 -45.68 -8.36
C GLN A 281 11.11 -46.32 -7.60
#